data_c63a397029ff3e27e14d555584fae826
#
_entry.id   c63a397029ff3e27e14d555584fae826
#
_cell.length_a   1.000
_cell.length_b   1.000
_cell.length_c   1.000
_cell.angle_alpha   90.00
_cell.angle_beta   90.00
_cell.angle_gamma   90.00
#
_symmetry.space_group_name_H-M   'P 1'
#
loop_
_entity.id
_entity.type
_entity.pdbx_description
1 polymer ?
#
loop_
_entity_poly.entity_id
_entity_poly.type
_entity_poly.pdbx_seq_one_letter_code
_entity_poly.pdbx_strand_id
1 'polypeptide(L)'
;MEVIVDSGATKAEWCVLDRGTVRDRFLTPGINWATASRETADGILSDAAVRIGGGVRQLRFFGAGMTEGASARLRTFFPDAEIECASDLLAAARAVCGRQAGIAAILGTGSNTCRYDGTAIADHIHPCGYILGDEGGAACLGKRFLGEFLKGRVPTSVAAAFSAAYPSDYATVVREVYRGEAPGRYLGSFAPWILGWYGKDPWMTDLVEENLRDFIRIFLSRYDTDRYPVGVVGGFGTACRPILEKVGGGIRFIRFLSAPMDGLIEYYGGKS
;
A
#
# COMPACT_ATOMS: atom_id res chain seq x y z
N MET A 1 26.96 4.67 5.84
CA MET A 1 25.65 5.04 5.24
C MET A 1 24.58 4.10 5.78
N GLU A 2 23.35 4.55 5.79
CA GLU A 2 22.17 3.75 6.09
C GLU A 2 21.30 3.69 4.84
N VAL A 3 20.66 2.57 4.61
CA VAL A 3 19.77 2.38 3.44
C VAL A 3 18.41 1.92 3.94
N ILE A 4 17.38 2.57 3.46
CA ILE A 4 15.98 2.20 3.71
C ILE A 4 15.38 1.78 2.38
N VAL A 5 14.68 0.66 2.37
CA VAL A 5 14.01 0.12 1.19
C VAL A 5 12.54 -0.15 1.52
N ASP A 6 11.66 0.38 0.69
CA ASP A 6 10.23 0.04 0.69
C ASP A 6 9.91 -0.69 -0.62
N SER A 7 9.68 -2.00 -0.55
CA SER A 7 9.49 -2.87 -1.70
C SER A 7 8.06 -3.39 -1.78
N GLY A 8 7.27 -2.78 -2.66
CA GLY A 8 6.00 -3.37 -3.09
C GLY A 8 6.18 -4.44 -4.17
N ALA A 9 5.06 -4.99 -4.65
CA ALA A 9 5.07 -6.04 -5.69
C ALA A 9 5.59 -5.56 -7.06
N THR A 10 5.53 -4.26 -7.34
CA THR A 10 5.83 -3.70 -8.67
C THR A 10 7.12 -2.90 -8.70
N LYS A 11 7.33 -2.12 -7.67
CA LYS A 11 8.47 -1.21 -7.52
C LYS A 11 9.00 -1.25 -6.11
N ALA A 12 10.30 -1.06 -5.96
CA ALA A 12 10.94 -0.79 -4.69
C ALA A 12 11.56 0.61 -4.72
N GLU A 13 11.37 1.34 -3.65
CA GLU A 13 11.99 2.63 -3.45
C GLU A 13 13.16 2.47 -2.47
N TRP A 14 14.31 2.98 -2.87
CA TRP A 14 15.56 2.96 -2.10
C TRP A 14 15.90 4.38 -1.68
N CYS A 15 16.25 4.55 -0.42
CA CYS A 15 16.75 5.81 0.11
C CYS A 15 18.08 5.56 0.83
N VAL A 16 19.12 6.26 0.40
CA VAL A 16 20.46 6.23 1.01
C VAL A 16 20.61 7.45 1.89
N LEU A 17 20.85 7.21 3.18
CA LEU A 17 21.10 8.25 4.17
C LEU A 17 22.60 8.28 4.54
N ASP A 18 23.16 9.48 4.58
CA ASP A 18 24.46 9.73 5.18
C ASP A 18 24.30 10.72 6.35
N ARG A 19 24.58 10.24 7.56
CA ARG A 19 24.42 11.02 8.81
C ARG A 19 23.02 11.64 8.96
N GLY A 20 22.00 10.88 8.62
CA GLY A 20 20.60 11.31 8.69
C GLY A 20 20.12 12.20 7.54
N THR A 21 20.99 12.52 6.57
CA THR A 21 20.62 13.32 5.40
C THR A 21 20.46 12.44 4.17
N VAL A 22 19.43 12.68 3.37
CA VAL A 22 19.20 11.95 2.11
C VAL A 22 20.32 12.28 1.12
N ARG A 23 21.08 11.26 0.73
CA ARG A 23 22.16 11.35 -0.28
C ARG A 23 21.67 10.95 -1.67
N ASP A 24 20.89 9.88 -1.76
CA ASP A 24 20.31 9.40 -3.02
C ASP A 24 18.95 8.77 -2.76
N ARG A 25 18.09 8.82 -3.77
CA ARG A 25 16.76 8.19 -3.75
C ARG A 25 16.45 7.68 -5.15
N PHE A 26 16.12 6.40 -5.29
CA PHE A 26 15.90 5.78 -6.59
C PHE A 26 14.90 4.65 -6.54
N LEU A 27 14.43 4.24 -7.70
CA LEU A 27 13.48 3.17 -7.88
C LEU A 27 14.13 1.98 -8.59
N THR A 28 13.69 0.78 -8.20
CA THR A 28 13.94 -0.47 -8.91
C THR A 28 12.62 -1.22 -9.12
N PRO A 29 12.60 -2.30 -9.91
CA PRO A 29 11.52 -3.27 -9.83
C PRO A 29 11.35 -3.77 -8.39
N GLY A 30 10.09 -4.10 -8.01
CA GLY A 30 9.79 -4.60 -6.67
C GLY A 30 10.26 -6.04 -6.48
N ILE A 31 10.59 -6.38 -5.23
CA ILE A 31 10.93 -7.75 -4.82
C ILE A 31 9.85 -8.24 -3.86
N ASN A 32 8.98 -9.12 -4.35
CA ASN A 32 8.11 -9.90 -3.47
C ASN A 32 8.82 -11.24 -3.17
N TRP A 33 9.31 -11.37 -1.94
CA TRP A 33 10.13 -12.50 -1.53
C TRP A 33 9.41 -13.86 -1.58
N ALA A 34 8.07 -13.87 -1.56
CA ALA A 34 7.28 -15.09 -1.67
C ALA A 34 7.14 -15.59 -3.11
N THR A 35 7.26 -14.70 -4.11
CA THR A 35 6.94 -15.03 -5.51
C THR A 35 8.05 -14.72 -6.51
N ALA A 36 8.99 -13.83 -6.19
CA ALA A 36 10.10 -13.48 -7.06
C ALA A 36 11.06 -14.66 -7.24
N SER A 37 11.51 -14.92 -8.48
CA SER A 37 12.60 -15.87 -8.69
C SER A 37 13.89 -15.35 -8.05
N ARG A 38 14.75 -16.29 -7.66
CA ARG A 38 16.06 -15.98 -7.08
C ARG A 38 16.88 -15.09 -8.03
N GLU A 39 16.91 -15.43 -9.30
CA GLU A 39 17.66 -14.71 -10.32
C GLU A 39 17.18 -13.26 -10.49
N THR A 40 15.85 -13.06 -10.53
CA THR A 40 15.27 -11.72 -10.60
C THR A 40 15.64 -10.89 -9.38
N ALA A 41 15.50 -11.43 -8.17
CA ALA A 41 15.85 -10.73 -6.94
C ALA A 41 17.33 -10.37 -6.91
N ASP A 42 18.22 -11.29 -7.31
CA ASP A 42 19.66 -11.06 -7.33
C ASP A 42 20.09 -9.98 -8.31
N GLY A 43 19.50 -9.96 -9.51
CA GLY A 43 19.76 -8.90 -10.48
C GLY A 43 19.42 -7.53 -9.91
N ILE A 44 18.23 -7.38 -9.32
CA ILE A 44 17.79 -6.12 -8.70
C ILE A 44 18.72 -5.71 -7.55
N LEU A 45 19.10 -6.64 -6.68
CA LEU A 45 19.98 -6.37 -5.54
C LEU A 45 21.40 -6.00 -5.99
N SER A 46 21.92 -6.65 -7.02
CA SER A 46 23.24 -6.36 -7.60
C SER A 46 23.28 -4.93 -8.16
N ASP A 47 22.27 -4.55 -8.96
CA ASP A 47 22.19 -3.23 -9.54
C ASP A 47 22.07 -2.13 -8.46
N ALA A 48 21.24 -2.38 -7.43
CA ALA A 48 21.11 -1.48 -6.31
C ALA A 48 22.43 -1.35 -5.53
N ALA A 49 23.14 -2.45 -5.25
CA ALA A 49 24.42 -2.44 -4.54
C ALA A 49 25.49 -1.67 -5.32
N VAL A 50 25.58 -1.86 -6.63
CA VAL A 50 26.49 -1.10 -7.51
C VAL A 50 26.18 0.39 -7.45
N ARG A 51 24.91 0.78 -7.54
CA ARG A 51 24.50 2.20 -7.49
C ARG A 51 24.81 2.85 -6.15
N ILE A 52 24.53 2.15 -5.04
CA ILE A 52 24.75 2.67 -3.68
C ILE A 52 26.25 2.83 -3.40
N GLY A 53 27.07 1.91 -3.90
CA GLY A 53 28.49 1.79 -3.57
C GLY A 53 28.71 1.18 -2.19
N GLY A 54 29.96 1.12 -1.76
CA GLY A 54 30.33 0.51 -0.48
C GLY A 54 30.01 1.33 0.76
N GLY A 55 30.23 0.78 1.95
CA GLY A 55 30.12 1.47 3.23
C GLY A 55 28.70 1.56 3.80
N VAL A 56 27.80 0.68 3.38
CA VAL A 56 26.49 0.49 4.02
C VAL A 56 26.69 -0.18 5.38
N ARG A 57 26.28 0.49 6.45
CA ARG A 57 26.35 -0.02 7.83
C ARG A 57 25.03 -0.60 8.31
N GLN A 58 23.93 -0.03 7.84
CA GLN A 58 22.58 -0.49 8.17
C GLN A 58 21.72 -0.55 6.91
N LEU A 59 21.03 -1.64 6.71
CA LEU A 59 20.06 -1.83 5.64
C LEU A 59 18.73 -2.27 6.23
N ARG A 60 17.72 -1.44 6.06
CA ARG A 60 16.34 -1.72 6.52
C ARG A 60 15.47 -1.97 5.32
N PHE A 61 15.11 -3.23 5.14
CA PHE A 61 14.32 -3.67 3.99
C PHE A 61 12.90 -4.01 4.45
N PHE A 62 11.95 -3.23 3.96
CA PHE A 62 10.53 -3.45 4.16
C PHE A 62 9.90 -3.96 2.88
N GLY A 63 9.07 -5.01 2.96
CA GLY A 63 8.46 -5.54 1.76
C GLY A 63 7.34 -6.53 2.01
N ALA A 64 6.52 -6.73 0.97
CA ALA A 64 5.52 -7.77 0.96
C ALA A 64 6.17 -9.15 0.83
N GLY A 65 5.53 -10.17 1.42
CA GLY A 65 5.96 -11.56 1.28
C GLY A 65 7.33 -11.87 1.91
N MET A 66 7.75 -11.14 2.94
CA MET A 66 9.03 -11.38 3.62
C MET A 66 9.17 -12.83 4.08
N THR A 67 10.34 -13.43 3.79
CA THR A 67 10.67 -14.80 4.16
C THR A 67 11.93 -14.83 5.04
N GLU A 68 12.13 -15.92 5.78
CA GLU A 68 13.33 -16.10 6.62
C GLU A 68 14.65 -16.00 5.84
N GLY A 69 14.63 -16.38 4.55
CA GLY A 69 15.80 -16.31 3.67
C GLY A 69 16.17 -14.91 3.17
N ALA A 70 15.27 -13.92 3.27
CA ALA A 70 15.49 -12.59 2.73
C ALA A 70 16.73 -11.90 3.35
N SER A 71 16.89 -11.95 4.66
CA SER A 71 18.03 -11.35 5.37
C SER A 71 19.35 -11.97 4.95
N ALA A 72 19.43 -13.31 4.83
CA ALA A 72 20.63 -14.01 4.37
C ALA A 72 20.98 -13.61 2.94
N ARG A 73 19.97 -13.43 2.09
CA ARG A 73 20.15 -13.03 0.70
C ARG A 73 20.67 -11.60 0.58
N LEU A 74 20.12 -10.67 1.33
CA LEU A 74 20.59 -9.28 1.37
C LEU A 74 22.04 -9.18 1.83
N ARG A 75 22.48 -10.03 2.79
CA ARG A 75 23.89 -10.08 3.22
C ARG A 75 24.88 -10.45 2.11
N THR A 76 24.44 -11.17 1.09
CA THR A 76 25.31 -11.50 -0.05
C THR A 76 25.73 -10.23 -0.82
N PHE A 77 24.85 -9.23 -0.88
CA PHE A 77 25.08 -7.98 -1.61
C PHE A 77 25.54 -6.83 -0.69
N PHE A 78 25.25 -6.93 0.60
CA PHE A 78 25.60 -5.92 1.61
C PHE A 78 26.27 -6.61 2.82
N PRO A 79 27.48 -7.18 2.65
CA PRO A 79 28.09 -8.06 3.66
C PRO A 79 28.43 -7.35 4.98
N ASP A 80 28.73 -6.05 4.94
CA ASP A 80 29.11 -5.26 6.11
C ASP A 80 27.92 -4.59 6.81
N ALA A 81 26.71 -4.79 6.29
CA ALA A 81 25.51 -4.14 6.83
C ALA A 81 24.85 -4.96 7.93
N GLU A 82 24.43 -4.28 8.99
CA GLU A 82 23.38 -4.79 9.88
C GLU A 82 22.05 -4.74 9.13
N ILE A 83 21.38 -5.88 8.98
CA ILE A 83 20.18 -6.01 8.17
C ILE A 83 18.95 -6.21 9.03
N GLU A 84 17.99 -5.29 8.89
CA GLU A 84 16.62 -5.41 9.39
C GLU A 84 15.69 -5.73 8.22
N CYS A 85 14.95 -6.82 8.32
CA CYS A 85 13.90 -7.21 7.38
C CYS A 85 12.55 -7.18 8.09
N ALA A 86 11.56 -6.47 7.50
CA ALA A 86 10.23 -6.41 8.08
C ALA A 86 9.15 -6.27 7.00
N SER A 87 7.87 -6.39 7.41
CA SER A 87 6.74 -6.24 6.51
C SER A 87 6.52 -4.78 6.08
N ASP A 88 5.87 -4.61 4.95
CA ASP A 88 5.32 -3.32 4.49
C ASP A 88 4.38 -2.68 5.52
N LEU A 89 3.66 -3.51 6.27
CA LEU A 89 2.77 -3.03 7.33
C LEU A 89 3.55 -2.40 8.51
N LEU A 90 4.71 -2.95 8.88
CA LEU A 90 5.57 -2.31 9.89
C LEU A 90 6.20 -1.01 9.36
N ALA A 91 6.55 -0.98 8.06
CA ALA A 91 6.99 0.26 7.42
C ALA A 91 5.91 1.34 7.51
N ALA A 92 4.68 0.99 7.14
CA ALA A 92 3.54 1.91 7.24
C ALA A 92 3.35 2.40 8.68
N ALA A 93 3.38 1.50 9.67
CA ALA A 93 3.22 1.85 11.08
C ALA A 93 4.28 2.85 11.55
N ARG A 94 5.56 2.57 11.28
CA ARG A 94 6.67 3.49 11.62
C ARG A 94 6.54 4.83 10.90
N ALA A 95 6.11 4.82 9.65
CA ALA A 95 5.98 6.03 8.84
C ALA A 95 4.88 6.97 9.34
N VAL A 96 3.73 6.45 9.80
CA VAL A 96 2.60 7.30 10.17
C VAL A 96 2.43 7.48 11.68
N CYS A 97 2.90 6.56 12.50
CA CYS A 97 2.81 6.65 13.97
C CYS A 97 4.13 7.10 14.61
N GLY A 98 5.26 7.03 13.89
CA GLY A 98 6.58 7.32 14.47
C GLY A 98 6.89 6.33 15.61
N ARG A 99 7.23 6.87 16.77
CA ARG A 99 7.52 6.08 17.99
C ARG A 99 6.34 6.05 18.99
N GLN A 100 5.17 6.44 18.53
CA GLN A 100 3.96 6.46 19.38
C GLN A 100 3.03 5.31 19.00
N ALA A 101 2.29 4.82 20.00
CA ALA A 101 1.26 3.83 19.77
C ALA A 101 0.12 4.42 18.92
N GLY A 102 -0.37 3.64 17.96
CA GLY A 102 -1.41 4.07 17.01
C GLY A 102 -1.93 2.91 16.17
N ILE A 103 -2.80 3.23 15.24
CA ILE A 103 -3.30 2.31 14.23
C ILE A 103 -2.72 2.76 12.88
N ALA A 104 -2.05 1.84 12.19
CA ALA A 104 -1.60 2.08 10.83
C ALA A 104 -2.51 1.35 9.85
N ALA A 105 -2.89 2.07 8.80
CA ALA A 105 -3.70 1.56 7.71
C ALA A 105 -2.97 1.73 6.37
N ILE A 106 -2.88 0.67 5.59
CA ILE A 106 -2.49 0.72 4.19
C ILE A 106 -3.76 0.75 3.35
N LEU A 107 -3.94 1.76 2.51
CA LEU A 107 -5.00 1.85 1.52
C LEU A 107 -4.41 2.19 0.16
N GLY A 108 -4.11 1.13 -0.59
CA GLY A 108 -3.58 1.15 -1.96
C GLY A 108 -4.47 0.36 -2.90
N THR A 109 -3.88 -0.52 -3.72
CA THR A 109 -4.64 -1.50 -4.52
C THR A 109 -5.48 -2.40 -3.62
N GLY A 110 -4.88 -2.94 -2.55
CA GLY A 110 -5.58 -3.62 -1.46
C GLY A 110 -5.65 -2.74 -0.21
N SER A 111 -6.00 -3.36 0.92
CA SER A 111 -6.02 -2.74 2.24
C SER A 111 -5.29 -3.60 3.26
N ASN A 112 -4.74 -3.01 4.30
CA ASN A 112 -4.17 -3.72 5.43
C ASN A 112 -4.18 -2.82 6.66
N THR A 113 -4.21 -3.38 7.87
CA THR A 113 -4.23 -2.59 9.11
C THR A 113 -3.51 -3.28 10.24
N CYS A 114 -2.95 -2.51 11.16
CA CYS A 114 -2.46 -3.02 12.43
C CYS A 114 -2.61 -2.02 13.56
N ARG A 115 -2.64 -2.52 14.79
CA ARG A 115 -2.34 -1.75 15.97
C ARG A 115 -0.85 -1.86 16.26
N TYR A 116 -0.21 -0.71 16.36
CA TYR A 116 1.21 -0.53 16.61
C TYR A 116 1.40 -0.01 18.04
N ASP A 117 2.39 -0.52 18.76
CA ASP A 117 2.64 -0.13 20.16
C ASP A 117 3.69 0.98 20.33
N GLY A 118 4.28 1.45 19.25
CA GLY A 118 5.40 2.41 19.20
C GLY A 118 6.72 1.76 18.80
N THR A 119 6.80 0.43 18.74
CA THR A 119 7.98 -0.35 18.37
C THR A 119 7.67 -1.51 17.42
N ALA A 120 6.60 -2.24 17.68
CA ALA A 120 6.19 -3.44 16.97
C ALA A 120 4.68 -3.47 16.66
N ILE A 121 4.29 -4.34 15.73
CA ILE A 121 2.89 -4.65 15.50
C ILE A 121 2.38 -5.48 16.66
N ALA A 122 1.42 -4.93 17.41
CA ALA A 122 0.84 -5.56 18.59
C ALA A 122 -0.46 -6.31 18.28
N ASP A 123 -1.13 -5.98 17.17
CA ASP A 123 -2.34 -6.64 16.70
C ASP A 123 -2.51 -6.44 15.20
N HIS A 124 -3.02 -7.43 14.48
CA HIS A 124 -3.13 -7.42 13.03
C HIS A 124 -4.37 -8.19 12.57
N ILE A 125 -5.11 -7.59 11.65
CA ILE A 125 -6.26 -8.22 10.99
C ILE A 125 -5.86 -8.57 9.58
N HIS A 126 -5.99 -9.84 9.20
CA HIS A 126 -5.61 -10.31 7.87
C HIS A 126 -6.45 -9.65 6.77
N PRO A 127 -5.83 -9.06 5.74
CA PRO A 127 -6.54 -8.39 4.65
C PRO A 127 -7.21 -9.35 3.67
N CYS A 128 -6.79 -10.61 3.62
CA CYS A 128 -7.31 -11.71 2.81
C CYS A 128 -7.25 -11.53 1.29
N GLY A 129 -6.68 -10.42 0.78
CA GLY A 129 -6.49 -10.15 -0.65
C GLY A 129 -7.79 -9.84 -1.40
N TYR A 130 -7.67 -9.51 -2.69
CA TYR A 130 -8.75 -8.94 -3.50
C TYR A 130 -9.96 -9.88 -3.73
N ILE A 131 -9.82 -11.18 -3.50
CA ILE A 131 -10.92 -12.16 -3.63
C ILE A 131 -11.75 -12.20 -2.36
N LEU A 132 -11.10 -12.42 -1.20
CA LEU A 132 -11.74 -12.70 0.07
C LEU A 132 -11.82 -11.48 1.01
N GLY A 133 -11.20 -10.35 0.64
CA GLY A 133 -11.05 -9.20 1.51
C GLY A 133 -10.65 -7.95 0.73
N ASP A 134 -9.66 -7.23 1.27
CA ASP A 134 -9.16 -5.94 0.78
C ASP A 134 -10.25 -4.86 0.76
N GLU A 135 -11.24 -4.96 1.65
CA GLU A 135 -12.31 -3.97 1.74
C GLU A 135 -11.73 -2.58 1.99
N GLY A 136 -12.28 -1.61 1.29
CA GLY A 136 -11.77 -0.24 1.30
C GLY A 136 -10.63 0.02 0.31
N GLY A 137 -9.95 -1.02 -0.21
CA GLY A 137 -8.92 -0.87 -1.23
C GLY A 137 -9.46 -0.50 -2.60
N ALA A 138 -8.58 0.00 -3.48
CA ALA A 138 -8.94 0.39 -4.84
C ALA A 138 -9.46 -0.79 -5.68
N ALA A 139 -8.90 -1.99 -5.50
CA ALA A 139 -9.37 -3.20 -6.19
C ALA A 139 -10.78 -3.60 -5.76
N CYS A 140 -11.10 -3.46 -4.48
CA CYS A 140 -12.45 -3.71 -3.97
C CYS A 140 -13.45 -2.73 -4.58
N LEU A 141 -13.11 -1.45 -4.65
CA LEU A 141 -13.94 -0.42 -5.29
C LEU A 141 -14.17 -0.74 -6.78
N GLY A 142 -13.11 -1.05 -7.53
CA GLY A 142 -13.21 -1.41 -8.94
C GLY A 142 -13.99 -2.69 -9.18
N LYS A 143 -13.81 -3.71 -8.34
CA LYS A 143 -14.59 -4.96 -8.37
C LYS A 143 -16.09 -4.71 -8.21
N ARG A 144 -16.48 -3.89 -7.24
CA ARG A 144 -17.87 -3.50 -7.01
C ARG A 144 -18.45 -2.77 -8.21
N PHE A 145 -17.75 -1.74 -8.68
CA PHE A 145 -18.18 -0.98 -9.85
C PHE A 145 -18.37 -1.84 -11.08
N LEU A 146 -17.36 -2.64 -11.45
CA LEU A 146 -17.45 -3.53 -12.63
C LEU A 146 -18.55 -4.57 -12.51
N GLY A 147 -18.76 -5.11 -11.31
CA GLY A 147 -19.84 -6.08 -11.07
C GLY A 147 -21.23 -5.48 -11.33
N GLU A 148 -21.46 -4.23 -10.93
CA GLU A 148 -22.72 -3.52 -11.18
C GLU A 148 -22.83 -3.07 -12.64
N PHE A 149 -21.73 -2.60 -13.22
CA PHE A 149 -21.65 -2.20 -14.63
C PHE A 149 -22.03 -3.34 -15.58
N LEU A 150 -21.42 -4.50 -15.43
CA LEU A 150 -21.68 -5.67 -16.27
C LEU A 150 -23.11 -6.22 -16.15
N LYS A 151 -23.79 -5.92 -15.03
CA LYS A 151 -25.19 -6.27 -14.81
C LYS A 151 -26.18 -5.20 -15.25
N GLY A 152 -25.69 -4.10 -15.82
CA GLY A 152 -26.54 -2.97 -16.26
C GLY A 152 -27.20 -2.19 -15.10
N ARG A 153 -26.58 -2.18 -13.91
CA ARG A 153 -27.13 -1.56 -12.70
C ARG A 153 -26.50 -0.21 -12.36
N VAL A 154 -25.60 0.26 -13.21
CA VAL A 154 -24.99 1.60 -13.10
C VAL A 154 -25.86 2.62 -13.85
N PRO A 155 -25.99 3.89 -13.39
CA PRO A 155 -26.71 4.93 -14.11
C PRO A 155 -26.27 5.04 -15.57
N THR A 156 -27.22 5.23 -16.51
CA THR A 156 -26.97 5.18 -17.97
C THR A 156 -25.89 6.17 -18.40
N SER A 157 -25.87 7.38 -17.83
CA SER A 157 -24.87 8.41 -18.11
C SER A 157 -23.47 7.98 -17.72
N VAL A 158 -23.34 7.37 -16.53
CA VAL A 158 -22.06 6.84 -16.00
C VAL A 158 -21.62 5.65 -16.83
N ALA A 159 -22.53 4.74 -17.16
CA ALA A 159 -22.24 3.56 -17.99
C ALA A 159 -21.73 3.95 -19.39
N ALA A 160 -22.38 4.91 -20.04
CA ALA A 160 -21.94 5.42 -21.34
C ALA A 160 -20.55 6.07 -21.27
N ALA A 161 -20.30 6.89 -20.25
CA ALA A 161 -19.00 7.52 -20.06
C ALA A 161 -17.88 6.50 -19.76
N PHE A 162 -18.19 5.44 -18.99
CA PHE A 162 -17.22 4.37 -18.72
C PHE A 162 -16.88 3.59 -19.99
N SER A 163 -17.89 3.19 -20.78
CA SER A 163 -17.68 2.47 -22.04
C SER A 163 -16.91 3.30 -23.08
N ALA A 164 -17.01 4.61 -23.03
CA ALA A 164 -16.21 5.50 -23.89
C ALA A 164 -14.74 5.60 -23.43
N ALA A 165 -14.48 5.42 -22.15
CA ALA A 165 -13.14 5.56 -21.56
C ALA A 165 -12.34 4.25 -21.53
N TYR A 166 -13.02 3.09 -21.47
CA TYR A 166 -12.38 1.79 -21.26
C TYR A 166 -12.96 0.69 -22.13
N PRO A 167 -12.13 -0.28 -22.61
CA PRO A 167 -12.62 -1.56 -23.12
C PRO A 167 -13.36 -2.29 -21.98
N SER A 168 -14.68 -2.31 -22.06
CA SER A 168 -15.53 -2.71 -20.94
C SER A 168 -16.56 -3.79 -21.31
N ASP A 169 -16.37 -4.46 -22.47
CA ASP A 169 -17.19 -5.61 -22.81
C ASP A 169 -16.93 -6.79 -21.85
N TYR A 170 -17.95 -7.63 -21.70
CA TYR A 170 -17.93 -8.75 -20.76
C TYR A 170 -16.73 -9.68 -20.96
N ALA A 171 -16.40 -10.02 -22.21
CA ALA A 171 -15.32 -10.97 -22.50
C ALA A 171 -13.94 -10.40 -22.12
N THR A 172 -13.71 -9.13 -22.38
CA THR A 172 -12.47 -8.42 -22.00
C THR A 172 -12.33 -8.36 -20.49
N VAL A 173 -13.37 -7.91 -19.77
CA VAL A 173 -13.30 -7.81 -18.30
C VAL A 173 -13.09 -9.19 -17.65
N VAL A 174 -13.80 -10.22 -18.11
CA VAL A 174 -13.65 -11.59 -17.59
C VAL A 174 -12.25 -12.13 -17.84
N ARG A 175 -11.69 -11.90 -19.03
CA ARG A 175 -10.32 -12.31 -19.35
C ARG A 175 -9.30 -11.68 -18.39
N GLU A 176 -9.37 -10.35 -18.19
CA GLU A 176 -8.43 -9.61 -17.33
C GLU A 176 -8.55 -10.03 -15.86
N VAL A 177 -9.78 -10.27 -15.39
CA VAL A 177 -10.02 -10.65 -13.98
C VAL A 177 -9.61 -12.09 -13.68
N TYR A 178 -9.86 -13.03 -14.61
CA TYR A 178 -9.67 -14.47 -14.35
C TYR A 178 -8.41 -15.08 -14.97
N ARG A 179 -7.79 -14.40 -15.95
CA ARG A 179 -6.62 -14.91 -16.67
C ARG A 179 -5.49 -13.88 -16.80
N GLY A 180 -5.72 -12.64 -16.35
CA GLY A 180 -4.69 -11.59 -16.34
C GLY A 180 -3.60 -11.90 -15.30
N GLU A 181 -2.40 -11.38 -15.53
CA GLU A 181 -1.26 -11.56 -14.62
C GLU A 181 -1.41 -10.82 -13.28
N ALA A 182 -2.19 -9.74 -13.26
CA ALA A 182 -2.35 -8.89 -12.08
C ALA A 182 -3.81 -8.41 -11.90
N PRO A 183 -4.78 -9.33 -11.62
CA PRO A 183 -6.19 -8.99 -11.54
C PRO A 183 -6.53 -7.90 -10.53
N GLY A 184 -5.91 -7.92 -9.36
CA GLY A 184 -6.10 -6.88 -8.34
C GLY A 184 -5.66 -5.49 -8.83
N ARG A 185 -4.56 -5.40 -9.59
CA ARG A 185 -4.12 -4.14 -10.20
C ARG A 185 -5.09 -3.68 -11.29
N TYR A 186 -5.54 -4.59 -12.14
CA TYR A 186 -6.55 -4.30 -13.15
C TYR A 186 -7.82 -3.71 -12.51
N LEU A 187 -8.36 -4.37 -11.50
CA LEU A 187 -9.51 -3.88 -10.75
C LEU A 187 -9.25 -2.49 -10.14
N GLY A 188 -8.11 -2.32 -9.48
CA GLY A 188 -7.74 -1.05 -8.82
C GLY A 188 -7.49 0.09 -9.80
N SER A 189 -7.18 -0.19 -11.07
CA SER A 189 -6.89 0.84 -12.08
C SER A 189 -8.09 1.73 -12.41
N PHE A 190 -9.30 1.29 -12.13
CA PHE A 190 -10.52 2.07 -12.34
C PHE A 190 -10.81 3.07 -11.22
N ALA A 191 -10.17 2.92 -10.07
CA ALA A 191 -10.45 3.77 -8.89
C ALA A 191 -10.27 5.28 -9.16
N PRO A 192 -9.23 5.77 -9.86
CA PRO A 192 -9.13 7.19 -10.18
C PRO A 192 -10.30 7.73 -11.00
N TRP A 193 -10.78 6.96 -11.98
CA TRP A 193 -11.93 7.33 -12.78
C TRP A 193 -13.21 7.33 -11.93
N ILE A 194 -13.42 6.32 -11.09
CA ILE A 194 -14.56 6.22 -10.18
C ILE A 194 -14.57 7.41 -9.20
N LEU A 195 -13.42 7.74 -8.59
CA LEU A 195 -13.28 8.90 -7.71
C LEU A 195 -13.56 10.22 -8.43
N GLY A 196 -13.27 10.32 -9.74
CA GLY A 196 -13.61 11.48 -10.56
C GLY A 196 -15.12 11.76 -10.67
N TRP A 197 -15.97 10.78 -10.34
CA TRP A 197 -17.42 10.90 -10.30
C TRP A 197 -17.98 11.16 -8.90
N TYR A 198 -17.15 11.07 -7.86
CA TYR A 198 -17.57 11.39 -6.50
C TYR A 198 -18.10 12.83 -6.40
N GLY A 199 -19.28 13.00 -5.81
CA GLY A 199 -19.96 14.29 -5.71
C GLY A 199 -20.64 14.79 -7.01
N LYS A 200 -20.48 14.08 -8.13
CA LYS A 200 -21.13 14.41 -9.42
C LYS A 200 -22.37 13.55 -9.69
N ASP A 201 -22.36 12.33 -9.20
CA ASP A 201 -23.46 11.38 -9.32
C ASP A 201 -23.73 10.75 -7.96
N PRO A 202 -25.00 10.71 -7.49
CA PRO A 202 -25.33 10.14 -6.17
C PRO A 202 -24.95 8.67 -6.03
N TRP A 203 -25.23 7.84 -7.04
CA TRP A 203 -24.93 6.41 -7.02
C TRP A 203 -23.41 6.16 -6.91
N MET A 204 -22.60 6.93 -7.66
CA MET A 204 -21.14 6.85 -7.59
C MET A 204 -20.61 7.34 -6.25
N THR A 205 -21.25 8.35 -5.67
CA THR A 205 -20.91 8.87 -4.34
C THR A 205 -21.14 7.79 -3.28
N ASP A 206 -22.31 7.16 -3.31
CA ASP A 206 -22.67 6.09 -2.38
C ASP A 206 -21.72 4.88 -2.53
N LEU A 207 -21.39 4.48 -3.77
CA LEU A 207 -20.46 3.38 -4.02
C LEU A 207 -19.09 3.62 -3.37
N VAL A 208 -18.53 4.82 -3.51
CA VAL A 208 -17.23 5.18 -2.91
C VAL A 208 -17.34 5.23 -1.39
N GLU A 209 -18.37 5.87 -0.85
CA GLU A 209 -18.55 5.96 0.59
C GLU A 209 -18.80 4.60 1.24
N GLU A 210 -19.58 3.73 0.62
CA GLU A 210 -19.80 2.37 1.12
C GLU A 210 -18.53 1.54 1.13
N ASN A 211 -17.67 1.66 0.10
CA ASN A 211 -16.37 0.99 0.09
C ASN A 211 -15.51 1.40 1.28
N LEU A 212 -15.50 2.68 1.63
CA LEU A 212 -14.73 3.21 2.76
C LEU A 212 -15.40 2.94 4.11
N ARG A 213 -16.74 2.94 4.19
CA ARG A 213 -17.47 2.50 5.40
C ARG A 213 -17.21 1.03 5.71
N ASP A 214 -17.11 0.18 4.68
CA ASP A 214 -16.75 -1.22 4.89
C ASP A 214 -15.34 -1.38 5.44
N PHE A 215 -14.38 -0.60 4.97
CA PHE A 215 -13.04 -0.55 5.56
C PHE A 215 -13.10 -0.20 7.06
N ILE A 216 -13.84 0.83 7.41
CA ILE A 216 -13.99 1.25 8.81
C ILE A 216 -14.67 0.15 9.62
N ARG A 217 -15.77 -0.40 9.13
CA ARG A 217 -16.58 -1.41 9.82
C ARG A 217 -15.85 -2.75 10.00
N ILE A 218 -15.06 -3.18 9.00
CA ILE A 218 -14.41 -4.48 9.00
C ILE A 218 -13.07 -4.43 9.73
N PHE A 219 -12.30 -3.37 9.53
CA PHE A 219 -10.95 -3.24 10.08
C PHE A 219 -10.88 -2.26 11.25
N LEU A 220 -11.20 -0.98 11.06
CA LEU A 220 -10.92 0.02 12.09
C LEU A 220 -11.77 -0.16 13.35
N SER A 221 -13.02 -0.62 13.22
CA SER A 221 -13.88 -0.89 14.38
C SER A 221 -13.41 -2.03 15.27
N ARG A 222 -12.42 -2.81 14.81
CA ARG A 222 -11.80 -3.88 15.63
C ARG A 222 -10.74 -3.37 16.57
N TYR A 223 -10.31 -2.12 16.39
CA TYR A 223 -9.34 -1.45 17.25
C TYR A 223 -10.04 -0.37 18.08
N ASP A 224 -9.43 -0.01 19.20
CA ASP A 224 -9.88 1.11 20.05
C ASP A 224 -9.45 2.45 19.41
N THR A 225 -10.28 2.95 18.48
CA THR A 225 -10.01 4.21 17.74
C THR A 225 -10.19 5.46 18.59
N ASP A 226 -10.84 5.36 19.74
CA ASP A 226 -10.95 6.47 20.71
C ASP A 226 -9.60 6.70 21.39
N ARG A 227 -8.89 5.61 21.67
CA ARG A 227 -7.56 5.64 22.31
C ARG A 227 -6.44 5.84 21.33
N TYR A 228 -6.46 5.13 20.19
CA TYR A 228 -5.34 5.09 19.23
C TYR A 228 -5.69 5.88 17.97
N PRO A 229 -4.89 6.91 17.62
CA PRO A 229 -5.09 7.63 16.38
C PRO A 229 -4.75 6.75 15.17
N VAL A 230 -5.33 7.09 14.02
CA VAL A 230 -5.15 6.36 12.76
C VAL A 230 -4.25 7.13 11.81
N GLY A 231 -3.18 6.49 11.33
CA GLY A 231 -2.39 6.97 10.20
C GLY A 231 -2.64 6.12 8.97
N VAL A 232 -2.64 6.73 7.79
CA VAL A 232 -2.96 6.08 6.51
C VAL A 232 -1.77 6.21 5.55
N VAL A 233 -1.37 5.08 4.95
CA VAL A 233 -0.37 5.01 3.88
C VAL A 233 -1.02 4.47 2.61
N GLY A 234 -0.68 5.05 1.47
CA GLY A 234 -1.13 4.59 0.16
C GLY A 234 -1.80 5.68 -0.67
N GLY A 235 -1.55 5.64 -1.98
CA GLY A 235 -2.05 6.66 -2.90
C GLY A 235 -3.58 6.73 -2.95
N PHE A 236 -4.26 5.59 -2.88
CA PHE A 236 -5.72 5.55 -2.84
C PHE A 236 -6.27 6.15 -1.53
N GLY A 237 -5.70 5.75 -0.38
CA GLY A 237 -6.10 6.30 0.91
C GLY A 237 -5.88 7.82 1.01
N THR A 238 -4.76 8.31 0.48
CA THR A 238 -4.47 9.75 0.42
C THR A 238 -5.46 10.49 -0.49
N ALA A 239 -5.80 9.93 -1.65
CA ALA A 239 -6.81 10.50 -2.55
C ALA A 239 -8.21 10.51 -1.91
N CYS A 240 -8.51 9.51 -1.09
CA CYS A 240 -9.79 9.40 -0.37
C CYS A 240 -9.83 10.14 0.97
N ARG A 241 -8.77 10.86 1.37
CA ARG A 241 -8.69 11.52 2.67
C ARG A 241 -9.97 12.30 3.06
N PRO A 242 -10.50 13.23 2.25
CA PRO A 242 -11.70 13.98 2.63
C PRO A 242 -12.91 13.09 2.86
N ILE A 243 -13.01 12.00 2.09
CA ILE A 243 -14.12 11.05 2.18
C ILE A 243 -13.96 10.17 3.44
N LEU A 244 -12.76 9.70 3.72
CA LEU A 244 -12.45 8.94 4.94
C LEU A 244 -12.74 9.76 6.20
N GLU A 245 -12.32 11.02 6.24
CA GLU A 245 -12.59 11.93 7.35
C GLU A 245 -14.11 12.17 7.51
N LYS A 246 -14.86 12.27 6.40
CA LYS A 246 -16.32 12.40 6.41
C LYS A 246 -17.01 11.15 6.96
N VAL A 247 -16.70 9.97 6.39
CA VAL A 247 -17.41 8.72 6.76
C VAL A 247 -16.89 8.11 8.06
N GLY A 248 -15.69 8.51 8.50
CA GLY A 248 -15.05 8.05 9.72
C GLY A 248 -15.64 8.62 11.02
N GLY A 249 -16.44 9.70 10.90
CA GLY A 249 -17.29 10.21 12.01
C GLY A 249 -16.50 10.62 13.25
N GLY A 250 -15.91 10.13 14.04
CA GLY A 250 -15.12 10.54 15.22
C GLY A 250 -13.70 10.01 15.23
N ILE A 251 -13.34 9.23 14.21
CA ILE A 251 -12.01 8.64 14.11
C ILE A 251 -10.96 9.74 13.92
N ARG A 252 -9.96 9.77 14.78
CA ARG A 252 -8.85 10.73 14.72
C ARG A 252 -7.79 10.28 13.72
N PHE A 253 -7.91 10.76 12.48
CA PHE A 253 -6.85 10.59 11.48
C PHE A 253 -5.74 11.61 11.71
N ILE A 254 -4.48 11.15 11.86
CA ILE A 254 -3.34 12.02 12.20
C ILE A 254 -2.39 12.27 11.04
N ARG A 255 -2.30 11.32 10.09
CA ARG A 255 -1.36 11.42 8.99
C ARG A 255 -1.83 10.64 7.78
N PHE A 256 -1.61 11.22 6.58
CA PHE A 256 -1.81 10.55 5.31
C PHE A 256 -0.53 10.67 4.48
N LEU A 257 0.00 9.56 4.03
CA LEU A 257 1.18 9.48 3.17
C LEU A 257 0.87 8.64 1.94
N SER A 258 1.24 9.11 0.74
CA SER A 258 1.06 8.33 -0.49
C SER A 258 1.98 7.11 -0.58
N ALA A 259 3.13 7.16 0.10
CA ALA A 259 4.10 6.08 0.27
C ALA A 259 4.79 6.24 1.64
N PRO A 260 5.36 5.17 2.22
CA PRO A 260 5.91 5.24 3.57
C PRO A 260 7.29 5.91 3.64
N MET A 261 8.03 6.04 2.53
CA MET A 261 9.44 6.42 2.53
C MET A 261 9.73 7.71 3.28
N ASP A 262 8.95 8.77 3.07
CA ASP A 262 9.20 10.06 3.75
C ASP A 262 9.05 9.92 5.28
N GLY A 263 8.03 9.19 5.73
CA GLY A 263 7.85 8.89 7.16
C GLY A 263 8.94 7.98 7.73
N LEU A 264 9.47 7.05 6.94
CA LEU A 264 10.59 6.20 7.33
C LEU A 264 11.89 7.03 7.45
N ILE A 265 12.13 7.97 6.54
CA ILE A 265 13.26 8.89 6.63
C ILE A 265 13.17 9.71 7.92
N GLU A 266 11.99 10.23 8.27
CA GLU A 266 11.80 10.93 9.54
C GLU A 266 12.04 10.02 10.76
N TYR A 267 11.54 8.78 10.71
CA TYR A 267 11.68 7.80 11.78
C TYR A 267 13.14 7.41 12.06
N TYR A 268 13.94 7.23 11.00
CA TYR A 268 15.33 6.79 11.11
C TYR A 268 16.35 7.93 11.01
N GLY A 269 16.06 8.99 10.27
CA GLY A 269 16.95 10.14 10.08
C GLY A 269 16.85 11.18 11.19
N GLY A 270 15.79 11.18 12.00
CA GLY A 270 15.66 12.05 13.18
C GLY A 270 16.73 11.70 14.22
N LYS A 271 17.54 12.65 14.59
CA LYS A 271 18.46 12.51 15.73
C LYS A 271 17.67 12.08 16.97
N SER A 272 18.06 10.94 17.53
CA SER A 272 17.64 10.47 18.85
C SER A 272 17.87 11.54 19.89
#